data_cfc1e859d8eebea66bc92d8be8af50f9
#
_entry.id   cfc1e859d8eebea66bc92d8be8af50f9
#
_cell.length_a   1.000
_cell.length_b   1.000
_cell.length_c   1.000
_cell.angle_alpha   90.00
_cell.angle_beta   90.00
_cell.angle_gamma   90.00
#
_symmetry.space_group_name_H-M   'P 1'
#
loop_
_entity.id
_entity.type
_entity.pdbx_description
1 polymer ?
#
loop_
_entity_poly.entity_id
_entity_poly.type
_entity_poly.pdbx_seq_one_letter_code
_entity_poly.pdbx_strand_id
1 'polypeptide(L)'
;MKKQSLFFVLGIVLIGTVLRSPFTALPTILGDIAQGLGVEVSSLGILTSLPLLMFALFSAFASRLAQKIGLEHLFTYCLLLLTVGSVIRIFNLPLLYLGTLIVGASIAIFNVLLPSMIQANQPQKISFLTTLYVTAMGISTAIASYLSVPITKASSWKGLILVLSFLCLVTLLVWLPNHHHNHHLENQKEKQVKENILKSKDVWAIIIFGGLQSLLFYTSMTWLPTMAVSAGISNSDAALLASIFSLISIPFSMTVPSLTTRLSDAHRRIMLAIISFSGMTGIAMLLYPTNNFLYWLVAHLLIGTACSALFPYLMVCFSLKTSSPEKTAQLSGLAQTGGYILAAFGPALFGYSFELFQSWIPAVLALLAIDIIMTVSLFMVDRAEKIL
;
A
#
# COMPACT_ATOMS: atom_id res chain seq x y z
N MET A 1 -10.57 15.05 -25.23
CA MET A 1 -9.65 15.27 -24.08
C MET A 1 -8.47 16.10 -24.58
N LYS A 2 -8.13 17.22 -23.92
CA LYS A 2 -6.90 17.99 -24.27
C LYS A 2 -5.68 17.07 -24.04
N LYS A 3 -4.64 17.17 -24.90
CA LYS A 3 -3.41 16.33 -24.81
C LYS A 3 -2.81 16.27 -23.38
N GLN A 4 -2.84 17.37 -22.65
CA GLN A 4 -2.39 17.46 -21.26
C GLN A 4 -3.16 16.53 -20.29
N SER A 5 -4.49 16.37 -20.50
CA SER A 5 -5.31 15.46 -19.69
C SER A 5 -4.95 13.98 -19.92
N LEU A 6 -4.46 13.60 -21.09
CA LEU A 6 -4.07 12.23 -21.41
C LEU A 6 -2.75 11.85 -20.69
N PHE A 7 -1.70 12.69 -20.80
CA PHE A 7 -0.42 12.44 -20.12
C PHE A 7 -0.56 12.43 -18.60
N PHE A 8 -1.45 13.24 -18.04
CA PHE A 8 -1.74 13.20 -16.62
C PHE A 8 -2.38 11.86 -16.22
N VAL A 9 -3.43 11.42 -16.91
CA VAL A 9 -4.12 10.15 -16.60
C VAL A 9 -3.17 8.97 -16.77
N LEU A 10 -2.42 8.91 -17.88
CA LEU A 10 -1.42 7.86 -18.12
C LEU A 10 -0.32 7.89 -17.07
N GLY A 11 0.15 9.06 -16.69
CA GLY A 11 1.13 9.24 -15.62
C GLY A 11 0.64 8.70 -14.28
N ILE A 12 -0.59 9.02 -13.88
CA ILE A 12 -1.20 8.50 -12.64
C ILE A 12 -1.30 6.96 -12.68
N VAL A 13 -1.72 6.37 -13.80
CA VAL A 13 -1.80 4.91 -13.96
C VAL A 13 -0.41 4.27 -13.83
N LEU A 14 0.57 4.81 -14.55
CA LEU A 14 1.95 4.28 -14.51
C LEU A 14 2.60 4.48 -13.15
N ILE A 15 2.36 5.61 -12.46
CA ILE A 15 2.78 5.76 -11.06
C ILE A 15 2.16 4.66 -10.20
N GLY A 16 0.87 4.34 -10.40
CA GLY A 16 0.23 3.20 -9.76
C GLY A 16 1.00 1.89 -9.94
N THR A 17 1.52 1.62 -11.15
CA THR A 17 2.30 0.39 -11.41
C THR A 17 3.60 0.34 -10.64
N VAL A 18 4.31 1.46 -10.48
CA VAL A 18 5.62 1.52 -9.79
C VAL A 18 5.51 1.71 -8.27
N LEU A 19 4.30 1.89 -7.73
CA LEU A 19 4.11 2.00 -6.28
C LEU A 19 4.44 0.71 -5.52
N ARG A 20 4.36 -0.45 -6.16
CA ARG A 20 4.58 -1.74 -5.50
C ARG A 20 5.56 -2.65 -6.24
N SER A 21 5.50 -2.73 -7.56
CA SER A 21 6.30 -3.66 -8.34
C SER A 21 7.80 -3.65 -8.03
N PRO A 22 8.48 -2.49 -7.77
CA PRO A 22 9.92 -2.47 -7.53
C PRO A 22 10.37 -3.15 -6.23
N PHE A 23 9.48 -3.40 -5.28
CA PHE A 23 9.86 -4.08 -4.04
C PHE A 23 9.06 -5.38 -3.79
N THR A 24 7.85 -5.55 -4.33
CA THR A 24 7.05 -6.77 -4.14
C THR A 24 7.58 -7.98 -4.92
N ALA A 25 8.38 -7.76 -5.95
CA ALA A 25 9.03 -8.81 -6.71
C ALA A 25 10.28 -9.39 -6.01
N LEU A 26 10.92 -8.65 -5.09
CA LEU A 26 12.18 -9.08 -4.46
C LEU A 26 12.05 -10.31 -3.54
N PRO A 27 11.02 -10.43 -2.69
CA PRO A 27 10.87 -11.57 -1.78
C PRO A 27 10.91 -12.93 -2.48
N THR A 28 10.39 -13.02 -3.70
CA THR A 28 10.32 -14.27 -4.47
C THR A 28 11.65 -14.72 -5.03
N ILE A 29 12.67 -13.87 -5.06
CA ILE A 29 14.01 -14.11 -5.63
C ILE A 29 15.14 -13.85 -4.65
N LEU A 30 14.86 -13.78 -3.34
CA LEU A 30 15.91 -13.52 -2.33
C LEU A 30 17.04 -14.58 -2.38
N GLY A 31 16.72 -15.82 -2.67
CA GLY A 31 17.73 -16.89 -2.84
C GLY A 31 18.68 -16.60 -4.00
N ASP A 32 18.14 -16.17 -5.15
CA ASP A 32 18.94 -15.83 -6.33
C ASP A 32 19.83 -14.61 -6.09
N ILE A 33 19.31 -13.61 -5.34
CA ILE A 33 20.08 -12.43 -4.93
C ILE A 33 21.21 -12.84 -3.98
N ALA A 34 20.92 -13.68 -2.99
CA ALA A 34 21.89 -14.15 -2.00
C ALA A 34 23.03 -14.91 -2.69
N GLN A 35 22.70 -15.84 -3.58
CA GLN A 35 23.68 -16.58 -4.37
C GLN A 35 24.51 -15.66 -5.27
N GLY A 36 23.87 -14.69 -5.93
CA GLY A 36 24.55 -13.76 -6.83
C GLY A 36 25.47 -12.74 -6.15
N LEU A 37 25.23 -12.46 -4.86
CA LEU A 37 26.06 -11.57 -4.03
C LEU A 37 27.01 -12.31 -3.09
N GLY A 38 26.92 -13.64 -2.97
CA GLY A 38 27.72 -14.43 -2.06
C GLY A 38 27.41 -14.16 -0.59
N VAL A 39 26.13 -13.92 -0.23
CA VAL A 39 25.67 -13.62 1.12
C VAL A 39 24.60 -14.60 1.58
N GLU A 40 24.38 -14.68 2.89
CA GLU A 40 23.28 -15.50 3.41
C GLU A 40 21.91 -14.87 3.13
N VAL A 41 20.89 -15.69 2.86
CA VAL A 41 19.51 -15.24 2.62
C VAL A 41 18.96 -14.47 3.83
N SER A 42 19.34 -14.87 5.04
CA SER A 42 18.97 -14.21 6.30
C SER A 42 19.34 -12.72 6.33
N SER A 43 20.49 -12.34 5.79
CA SER A 43 20.93 -10.94 5.70
C SER A 43 20.05 -10.09 4.79
N LEU A 44 19.34 -10.70 3.84
CA LEU A 44 18.47 -10.02 2.88
C LEU A 44 17.03 -9.82 3.39
N GLY A 45 16.66 -10.41 4.52
CA GLY A 45 15.32 -10.26 5.11
C GLY A 45 14.95 -8.80 5.38
N ILE A 46 15.92 -7.95 5.69
CA ILE A 46 15.71 -6.52 5.90
C ILE A 46 15.21 -5.78 4.65
N LEU A 47 15.45 -6.30 3.43
CA LEU A 47 15.00 -5.67 2.18
C LEU A 47 13.48 -5.51 2.10
N THR A 48 12.73 -6.36 2.77
CA THR A 48 11.27 -6.30 2.81
C THR A 48 10.76 -5.28 3.84
N SER A 49 11.53 -5.01 4.88
CA SER A 49 11.19 -4.08 5.96
C SER A 49 11.62 -2.63 5.67
N LEU A 50 12.70 -2.45 4.90
CA LEU A 50 13.23 -1.12 4.56
C LEU A 50 12.20 -0.19 3.91
N PRO A 51 11.38 -0.63 2.92
CA PRO A 51 10.36 0.24 2.34
C PRO A 51 9.33 0.71 3.36
N LEU A 52 8.89 -0.15 4.29
CA LEU A 52 7.93 0.22 5.34
C LEU A 52 8.49 1.28 6.30
N LEU A 53 9.77 1.14 6.66
CA LEU A 53 10.47 2.15 7.44
C LEU A 53 10.51 3.49 6.71
N MET A 54 10.83 3.48 5.42
CA MET A 54 10.83 4.69 4.60
C MET A 54 9.43 5.28 4.46
N PHE A 55 8.39 4.44 4.36
CA PHE A 55 7.01 4.92 4.34
C PHE A 55 6.67 5.67 5.63
N ALA A 56 7.02 5.15 6.79
CA ALA A 56 6.80 5.84 8.06
C ALA A 56 7.54 7.19 8.12
N LEU A 57 8.82 7.22 7.74
CA LEU A 57 9.66 8.41 7.83
C LEU A 57 9.25 9.50 6.80
N PHE A 58 9.18 9.16 5.52
CA PHE A 58 8.99 10.14 4.45
C PHE A 58 7.54 10.62 4.29
N SER A 59 6.56 9.83 4.74
CA SER A 59 5.16 10.30 4.76
C SER A 59 4.98 11.56 5.59
N ALA A 60 5.72 11.70 6.69
CA ALA A 60 5.66 12.89 7.55
C ALA A 60 6.16 14.17 6.86
N PHE A 61 7.06 14.04 5.89
CA PHE A 61 7.69 15.18 5.22
C PHE A 61 7.07 15.50 3.86
N ALA A 62 6.29 14.58 3.29
CA ALA A 62 5.76 14.67 1.93
C ALA A 62 5.00 15.98 1.67
N SER A 63 4.08 16.37 2.56
CA SER A 63 3.31 17.62 2.42
C SER A 63 4.19 18.86 2.48
N ARG A 64 5.20 18.90 3.37
CA ARG A 64 6.14 20.01 3.46
C ARG A 64 7.03 20.17 2.23
N LEU A 65 7.44 19.03 1.64
CA LEU A 65 8.20 19.03 0.39
C LEU A 65 7.34 19.54 -0.77
N ALA A 66 6.07 19.11 -0.85
CA ALA A 66 5.14 19.56 -1.88
C ALA A 66 4.83 21.09 -1.78
N GLN A 67 4.77 21.64 -0.56
CA GLN A 67 4.62 23.10 -0.36
C GLN A 67 5.82 23.88 -0.91
N LYS A 68 7.04 23.37 -0.75
CA LYS A 68 8.27 24.06 -1.18
C LYS A 68 8.55 23.88 -2.67
N ILE A 69 8.38 22.70 -3.19
CA ILE A 69 8.81 22.30 -4.54
C ILE A 69 7.65 22.38 -5.54
N GLY A 70 6.41 22.17 -5.06
CA GLY A 70 5.22 21.92 -5.86
C GLY A 70 5.01 20.43 -6.13
N LEU A 71 3.77 20.07 -6.45
CA LEU A 71 3.36 18.66 -6.59
C LEU A 71 4.01 17.99 -7.78
N GLU A 72 3.90 18.57 -8.97
CA GLU A 72 4.36 17.96 -10.22
C GLU A 72 5.89 17.91 -10.31
N HIS A 73 6.59 18.94 -9.82
CA HIS A 73 8.05 18.93 -9.72
C HIS A 73 8.53 17.87 -8.75
N LEU A 74 7.91 17.77 -7.57
CA LEU A 74 8.26 16.77 -6.57
C LEU A 74 8.04 15.34 -7.11
N PHE A 75 6.95 15.10 -7.84
CA PHE A 75 6.70 13.82 -8.49
C PHE A 75 7.77 13.49 -9.54
N THR A 76 8.18 14.47 -10.33
CA THR A 76 9.28 14.29 -11.31
C THR A 76 10.58 13.91 -10.60
N TYR A 77 10.96 14.60 -9.54
CA TYR A 77 12.18 14.29 -8.78
C TYR A 77 12.10 12.92 -8.09
N CYS A 78 10.93 12.58 -7.53
CA CYS A 78 10.73 11.25 -6.94
C CYS A 78 10.78 10.13 -7.98
N LEU A 79 10.25 10.33 -9.21
CA LEU A 79 10.37 9.35 -10.30
C LEU A 79 11.82 9.19 -10.77
N LEU A 80 12.59 10.29 -10.83
CA LEU A 80 14.01 10.22 -11.14
C LEU A 80 14.77 9.43 -10.06
N LEU A 81 14.55 9.77 -8.78
CA LEU A 81 15.15 9.07 -7.65
C LEU A 81 14.74 7.59 -7.61
N LEU A 82 13.47 7.28 -7.89
CA LEU A 82 12.96 5.92 -7.98
C LEU A 82 13.69 5.12 -9.07
N THR A 83 13.89 5.74 -10.23
CA THR A 83 14.59 5.11 -11.36
C THR A 83 16.06 4.86 -11.01
N VAL A 84 16.77 5.89 -10.54
CA VAL A 84 18.19 5.78 -10.13
C VAL A 84 18.33 4.78 -8.97
N GLY A 85 17.49 4.91 -7.93
CA GLY A 85 17.48 3.98 -6.79
C GLY A 85 17.21 2.54 -7.22
N SER A 86 16.35 2.32 -8.22
CA SER A 86 16.11 0.99 -8.76
C SER A 86 17.33 0.43 -9.49
N VAL A 87 18.00 1.23 -10.35
CA VAL A 87 19.17 0.80 -11.12
C VAL A 87 20.35 0.47 -10.23
N ILE A 88 20.67 1.29 -9.23
CA ILE A 88 21.87 1.08 -8.40
C ILE A 88 21.82 -0.23 -7.58
N ARG A 89 20.67 -0.84 -7.42
CA ARG A 89 20.51 -2.13 -6.70
C ARG A 89 21.25 -3.30 -7.32
N ILE A 90 21.67 -3.22 -8.61
CA ILE A 90 22.31 -4.34 -9.31
C ILE A 90 23.80 -4.50 -9.02
N PHE A 91 24.46 -3.52 -8.41
CA PHE A 91 25.92 -3.48 -8.33
C PHE A 91 26.46 -4.31 -7.17
N ASN A 92 26.09 -4.00 -5.93
CA ASN A 92 26.58 -4.67 -4.73
C ASN A 92 25.58 -4.57 -3.57
N LEU A 93 25.84 -5.27 -2.48
CA LEU A 93 24.96 -5.33 -1.32
C LEU A 93 24.67 -3.95 -0.68
N PRO A 94 25.67 -3.06 -0.41
CA PRO A 94 25.40 -1.73 0.11
C PRO A 94 24.50 -0.89 -0.80
N LEU A 95 24.72 -0.95 -2.12
CA LEU A 95 23.90 -0.24 -3.10
C LEU A 95 22.51 -0.87 -3.27
N LEU A 96 22.35 -2.18 -3.05
CA LEU A 96 21.05 -2.84 -2.99
C LEU A 96 20.22 -2.27 -1.83
N TYR A 97 20.81 -2.12 -0.64
CA TYR A 97 20.11 -1.51 0.50
C TYR A 97 19.83 -0.02 0.28
N LEU A 98 20.83 0.75 -0.15
CA LEU A 98 20.66 2.18 -0.43
C LEU A 98 19.59 2.42 -1.50
N GLY A 99 19.65 1.68 -2.60
CA GLY A 99 18.65 1.76 -3.66
C GLY A 99 17.24 1.41 -3.17
N THR A 100 17.12 0.41 -2.31
CA THR A 100 15.83 0.02 -1.71
C THR A 100 15.29 1.12 -0.77
N LEU A 101 16.15 1.79 -0.02
CA LEU A 101 15.77 2.96 0.79
C LEU A 101 15.26 4.11 -0.09
N ILE A 102 15.98 4.45 -1.18
CA ILE A 102 15.59 5.51 -2.13
C ILE A 102 14.25 5.18 -2.79
N VAL A 103 14.08 3.93 -3.24
CA VAL A 103 12.82 3.44 -3.81
C VAL A 103 11.68 3.57 -2.79
N GLY A 104 11.90 3.12 -1.56
CA GLY A 104 10.91 3.24 -0.48
C GLY A 104 10.54 4.69 -0.17
N ALA A 105 11.51 5.59 -0.05
CA ALA A 105 11.27 7.01 0.19
C ALA A 105 10.44 7.67 -0.92
N SER A 106 10.77 7.39 -2.18
CA SER A 106 10.03 7.90 -3.34
C SER A 106 8.58 7.42 -3.36
N ILE A 107 8.37 6.12 -3.09
CA ILE A 107 7.03 5.52 -3.03
C ILE A 107 6.23 6.10 -1.87
N ALA A 108 6.85 6.36 -0.71
CA ALA A 108 6.19 7.00 0.42
C ALA A 108 5.59 8.35 0.05
N ILE A 109 6.34 9.19 -0.66
CA ILE A 109 5.89 10.51 -1.12
C ILE A 109 4.71 10.37 -2.09
N PHE A 110 4.77 9.44 -3.04
CA PHE A 110 3.66 9.18 -3.95
C PHE A 110 2.40 8.72 -3.22
N ASN A 111 2.51 7.77 -2.29
CA ASN A 111 1.37 7.27 -1.53
C ASN A 111 0.64 8.39 -0.78
N VAL A 112 1.40 9.33 -0.19
CA VAL A 112 0.84 10.48 0.54
C VAL A 112 0.20 11.50 -0.39
N LEU A 113 0.86 11.82 -1.50
CA LEU A 113 0.50 12.98 -2.33
C LEU A 113 -0.37 12.66 -3.54
N LEU A 114 -0.50 11.37 -3.95
CA LEU A 114 -1.39 10.99 -5.07
C LEU A 114 -2.84 11.46 -4.87
N PRO A 115 -3.49 11.28 -3.72
CA PRO A 115 -4.84 11.82 -3.50
C PRO A 115 -4.90 13.35 -3.65
N SER A 116 -3.88 14.06 -3.13
CA SER A 116 -3.78 15.51 -3.24
C SER A 116 -3.53 15.97 -4.68
N MET A 117 -2.64 15.28 -5.41
CA MET A 117 -2.37 15.50 -6.83
C MET A 117 -3.65 15.37 -7.68
N ILE A 118 -4.44 14.32 -7.43
CA ILE A 118 -5.71 14.09 -8.13
C ILE A 118 -6.71 15.19 -7.79
N GLN A 119 -6.83 15.57 -6.52
CA GLN A 119 -7.75 16.61 -6.08
C GLN A 119 -7.37 17.98 -6.66
N ALA A 120 -6.08 18.32 -6.74
CA ALA A 120 -5.60 19.57 -7.31
C ALA A 120 -5.87 19.68 -8.82
N ASN A 121 -5.64 18.60 -9.56
CA ASN A 121 -5.70 18.61 -11.03
C ASN A 121 -7.06 18.21 -11.61
N GLN A 122 -7.78 17.26 -10.98
CA GLN A 122 -9.00 16.65 -11.51
C GLN A 122 -10.03 16.37 -10.38
N PRO A 123 -10.53 17.39 -9.65
CA PRO A 123 -11.41 17.19 -8.50
C PRO A 123 -12.73 16.49 -8.86
N GLN A 124 -13.18 16.62 -10.11
CA GLN A 124 -14.38 15.97 -10.64
C GLN A 124 -14.19 14.45 -10.89
N LYS A 125 -12.93 13.95 -10.90
CA LYS A 125 -12.59 12.57 -11.29
C LYS A 125 -11.83 11.81 -10.21
N ILE A 126 -11.95 12.20 -8.95
CA ILE A 126 -11.24 11.60 -7.82
C ILE A 126 -11.45 10.08 -7.79
N SER A 127 -12.70 9.63 -7.77
CA SER A 127 -13.04 8.20 -7.73
C SER A 127 -12.47 7.44 -8.93
N PHE A 128 -12.63 7.97 -10.13
CA PHE A 128 -12.14 7.35 -11.36
C PHE A 128 -10.63 7.20 -11.39
N LEU A 129 -9.89 8.26 -11.06
CA LEU A 129 -8.42 8.23 -11.07
C LEU A 129 -7.87 7.38 -9.92
N THR A 130 -8.53 7.38 -8.76
CA THR A 130 -8.20 6.49 -7.65
C THR A 130 -8.39 5.03 -8.05
N THR A 131 -9.51 4.69 -8.69
CA THR A 131 -9.74 3.35 -9.26
C THR A 131 -8.60 2.95 -10.19
N LEU A 132 -8.24 3.82 -11.13
CA LEU A 132 -7.21 3.52 -12.13
C LEU A 132 -5.86 3.19 -11.49
N TYR A 133 -5.35 4.07 -10.59
CA TYR A 133 -4.00 3.83 -10.05
C TYR A 133 -3.98 2.67 -9.03
N VAL A 134 -5.01 2.50 -8.21
CA VAL A 134 -5.07 1.38 -7.25
C VAL A 134 -5.23 0.05 -7.99
N THR A 135 -6.03 0.00 -9.06
CA THR A 135 -6.13 -1.19 -9.91
C THR A 135 -4.80 -1.48 -10.62
N ALA A 136 -4.15 -0.46 -11.20
CA ALA A 136 -2.84 -0.61 -11.81
C ALA A 136 -1.79 -1.11 -10.81
N MET A 137 -1.83 -0.64 -9.57
CA MET A 137 -0.98 -1.10 -8.48
C MET A 137 -1.22 -2.59 -8.16
N GLY A 138 -2.48 -3.04 -8.07
CA GLY A 138 -2.82 -4.45 -7.83
C GLY A 138 -2.37 -5.36 -8.97
N ILE A 139 -2.68 -4.98 -10.21
CA ILE A 139 -2.30 -5.74 -11.41
C ILE A 139 -0.77 -5.81 -11.53
N SER A 140 -0.06 -4.70 -11.34
CA SER A 140 1.39 -4.67 -11.44
C SER A 140 2.07 -5.51 -10.36
N THR A 141 1.51 -5.54 -9.15
CA THR A 141 1.98 -6.41 -8.06
C THR A 141 1.88 -7.88 -8.47
N ALA A 142 0.72 -8.30 -8.98
CA ALA A 142 0.49 -9.68 -9.40
C ALA A 142 1.43 -10.07 -10.56
N ILE A 143 1.55 -9.22 -11.59
CA ILE A 143 2.43 -9.46 -12.73
C ILE A 143 3.90 -9.51 -12.29
N ALA A 144 4.36 -8.56 -11.48
CA ALA A 144 5.74 -8.49 -11.02
C ALA A 144 6.12 -9.73 -10.19
N SER A 145 5.23 -10.17 -9.28
CA SER A 145 5.44 -11.39 -8.49
C SER A 145 5.43 -12.64 -9.35
N TYR A 146 4.51 -12.76 -10.30
CA TYR A 146 4.41 -13.92 -11.20
C TYR A 146 5.62 -14.02 -12.14
N LEU A 147 6.03 -12.90 -12.74
CA LEU A 147 7.12 -12.87 -13.72
C LEU A 147 8.52 -12.84 -13.08
N SER A 148 8.64 -12.60 -11.77
CA SER A 148 9.93 -12.47 -11.09
C SER A 148 10.82 -13.71 -11.27
N VAL A 149 10.30 -14.89 -10.98
CA VAL A 149 11.04 -16.14 -11.11
C VAL A 149 11.34 -16.50 -12.58
N PRO A 150 10.39 -16.47 -13.54
CA PRO A 150 10.67 -16.69 -14.94
C PRO A 150 11.74 -15.75 -15.52
N ILE A 151 11.66 -14.45 -15.22
CA ILE A 151 12.65 -13.47 -15.72
C ILE A 151 14.02 -13.73 -15.08
N THR A 152 14.07 -14.01 -13.78
CA THR A 152 15.33 -14.30 -13.07
C THR A 152 15.99 -15.56 -13.64
N LYS A 153 15.24 -16.62 -13.92
CA LYS A 153 15.77 -17.83 -14.55
C LYS A 153 16.22 -17.63 -15.99
N ALA A 154 15.55 -16.78 -16.76
CA ALA A 154 15.89 -16.50 -18.15
C ALA A 154 17.11 -15.57 -18.30
N SER A 155 17.38 -14.71 -17.30
CA SER A 155 18.47 -13.74 -17.34
C SER A 155 19.32 -13.78 -16.07
N SER A 156 18.87 -13.14 -15.02
CA SER A 156 19.44 -13.12 -13.66
C SER A 156 18.54 -12.28 -12.75
N TRP A 157 18.80 -12.26 -11.43
CA TRP A 157 18.16 -11.32 -10.52
C TRP A 157 18.42 -9.85 -10.90
N LYS A 158 19.60 -9.54 -11.46
CA LYS A 158 19.94 -8.20 -11.99
C LYS A 158 19.05 -7.86 -13.19
N GLY A 159 18.78 -8.81 -14.07
CA GLY A 159 17.89 -8.63 -15.22
C GLY A 159 16.47 -8.27 -14.79
N LEU A 160 15.92 -8.93 -13.78
CA LEU A 160 14.62 -8.55 -13.22
C LEU A 160 14.62 -7.11 -12.70
N ILE A 161 15.65 -6.72 -11.91
CA ILE A 161 15.75 -5.34 -11.40
C ILE A 161 15.83 -4.34 -12.55
N LEU A 162 16.57 -4.63 -13.63
CA LEU A 162 16.65 -3.75 -14.81
C LEU A 162 15.30 -3.62 -15.53
N VAL A 163 14.52 -4.69 -15.66
CA VAL A 163 13.15 -4.63 -16.20
C VAL A 163 12.27 -3.71 -15.36
N LEU A 164 12.31 -3.86 -14.03
CA LEU A 164 11.57 -2.98 -13.11
C LEU A 164 12.05 -1.53 -13.18
N SER A 165 13.37 -1.32 -13.33
CA SER A 165 13.96 0.02 -13.50
C SER A 165 13.55 0.66 -14.82
N PHE A 166 13.43 -0.13 -15.89
CA PHE A 166 12.92 0.34 -17.18
C PHE A 166 11.44 0.79 -17.05
N LEU A 167 10.62 0.07 -16.32
CA LEU A 167 9.25 0.50 -16.02
C LEU A 167 9.23 1.85 -15.28
N CYS A 168 10.13 2.07 -14.31
CA CYS A 168 10.26 3.35 -13.61
C CYS A 168 10.67 4.47 -14.59
N LEU A 169 11.63 4.21 -15.50
CA LEU A 169 12.06 5.16 -16.53
C LEU A 169 10.92 5.52 -17.49
N VAL A 170 10.17 4.53 -17.97
CA VAL A 170 8.99 4.77 -18.83
C VAL A 170 7.97 5.65 -18.10
N THR A 171 7.73 5.37 -16.82
CA THR A 171 6.84 6.19 -15.99
C THR A 171 7.33 7.63 -15.89
N LEU A 172 8.61 7.84 -15.66
CA LEU A 172 9.22 9.17 -15.64
C LEU A 172 9.03 9.90 -16.97
N LEU A 173 9.35 9.24 -18.09
CA LEU A 173 9.23 9.86 -19.43
C LEU A 173 7.79 10.26 -19.76
N VAL A 174 6.81 9.42 -19.44
CA VAL A 174 5.39 9.72 -19.62
C VAL A 174 4.91 10.84 -18.69
N TRP A 175 5.51 10.96 -17.48
CA TRP A 175 5.18 12.01 -16.53
C TRP A 175 5.76 13.38 -16.91
N LEU A 176 6.93 13.45 -17.57
CA LEU A 176 7.66 14.71 -17.87
C LEU A 176 6.79 15.85 -18.44
N PRO A 177 5.81 15.61 -19.36
CA PRO A 177 4.95 16.69 -19.84
C PRO A 177 4.16 17.42 -18.75
N ASN A 178 3.90 16.74 -17.60
CA ASN A 178 3.20 17.35 -16.48
C ASN A 178 4.08 18.27 -15.63
N HIS A 179 5.41 18.19 -15.80
CA HIS A 179 6.37 19.05 -15.08
C HIS A 179 6.13 20.54 -15.30
N HIS A 180 5.62 20.93 -16.46
CA HIS A 180 5.32 22.35 -16.78
C HIS A 180 4.12 22.94 -16.01
N HIS A 181 3.32 22.09 -15.37
CA HIS A 181 2.14 22.48 -14.60
C HIS A 181 2.43 22.21 -13.12
N ASN A 182 3.01 23.18 -12.42
CA ASN A 182 3.39 22.97 -11.03
C ASN A 182 2.41 23.65 -10.08
N HIS A 183 1.59 22.83 -9.40
CA HIS A 183 0.70 23.28 -8.35
C HIS A 183 1.45 23.29 -7.02
N HIS A 184 1.68 24.50 -6.48
CA HIS A 184 2.17 24.66 -5.13
C HIS A 184 1.02 24.50 -4.13
N LEU A 185 1.21 23.64 -3.14
CA LEU A 185 0.31 23.61 -2.01
C LEU A 185 0.48 24.89 -1.20
N GLU A 186 -0.61 25.62 -0.98
CA GLU A 186 -0.56 26.88 -0.23
C GLU A 186 -0.02 26.67 1.19
N ASN A 187 0.86 27.58 1.59
CA ASN A 187 1.43 27.54 2.93
C ASN A 187 0.38 28.15 3.89
N GLN A 188 -0.40 27.31 4.54
CA GLN A 188 -1.47 27.72 5.45
C GLN A 188 -0.96 28.46 6.71
N LYS A 189 0.32 28.81 6.81
CA LYS A 189 0.88 29.53 7.97
C LYS A 189 0.30 30.93 8.20
N GLU A 190 -0.27 31.55 7.20
CA GLU A 190 -0.80 32.92 7.32
C GLU A 190 -2.29 33.02 7.69
N LYS A 191 -3.05 31.90 7.63
CA LYS A 191 -4.50 31.89 7.93
C LYS A 191 -4.94 30.93 9.04
N GLN A 192 -4.03 30.27 9.70
CA GLN A 192 -4.41 29.33 10.77
C GLN A 192 -4.18 29.94 12.16
N VAL A 193 -5.27 30.23 12.84
CA VAL A 193 -5.44 29.73 14.22
C VAL A 193 -4.90 28.29 14.19
N LYS A 194 -3.88 27.99 15.00
CA LYS A 194 -3.30 26.63 15.13
C LYS A 194 -4.40 25.69 15.61
N GLU A 195 -5.30 25.30 14.71
CA GLU A 195 -6.17 24.15 14.98
C GLU A 195 -5.24 22.98 15.21
N ASN A 196 -5.24 22.51 16.43
CA ASN A 196 -4.42 21.37 16.81
C ASN A 196 -5.09 20.14 16.22
N ILE A 197 -4.75 19.85 14.93
CA ILE A 197 -5.36 18.80 14.10
C ILE A 197 -5.41 17.47 14.86
N LEU A 198 -4.39 17.22 15.70
CA LEU A 198 -4.33 16.03 16.55
C LEU A 198 -5.33 16.04 17.72
N LYS A 199 -6.08 17.15 17.96
CA LYS A 199 -7.19 17.15 18.90
C LYS A 199 -8.50 16.59 18.31
N SER A 200 -8.59 16.50 16.97
CA SER A 200 -9.77 15.97 16.30
C SER A 200 -9.85 14.44 16.48
N LYS A 201 -11.00 13.96 16.96
CA LYS A 201 -11.30 12.52 17.07
C LYS A 201 -11.36 11.87 15.70
N ASP A 202 -11.81 12.58 14.68
CA ASP A 202 -11.95 12.07 13.32
C ASP A 202 -10.58 11.88 12.64
N VAL A 203 -9.60 12.74 12.97
CA VAL A 203 -8.21 12.57 12.54
C VAL A 203 -7.60 11.32 13.16
N TRP A 204 -7.83 11.07 14.45
CA TRP A 204 -7.38 9.82 15.07
C TRP A 204 -8.10 8.60 14.49
N ALA A 205 -9.40 8.72 14.20
CA ALA A 205 -10.15 7.63 13.59
C ALA A 205 -9.55 7.20 12.25
N ILE A 206 -9.18 8.15 11.37
CA ILE A 206 -8.60 7.80 10.07
C ILE A 206 -7.16 7.28 10.19
N ILE A 207 -6.37 7.76 11.16
CA ILE A 207 -5.03 7.24 11.47
C ILE A 207 -5.12 5.79 11.94
N ILE A 208 -6.00 5.51 12.89
CA ILE A 208 -6.20 4.17 13.45
C ILE A 208 -6.75 3.24 12.38
N PHE A 209 -7.78 3.66 11.64
CA PHE A 209 -8.35 2.87 10.55
C PHE A 209 -7.30 2.49 9.52
N GLY A 210 -6.55 3.46 8.98
CA GLY A 210 -5.53 3.22 7.95
C GLY A 210 -4.35 2.39 8.47
N GLY A 211 -3.96 2.60 9.73
CA GLY A 211 -2.88 1.86 10.38
C GLY A 211 -3.23 0.41 10.63
N LEU A 212 -4.41 0.15 11.19
CA LEU A 212 -4.85 -1.21 11.47
C LEU A 212 -5.20 -1.98 10.20
N GLN A 213 -5.73 -1.30 9.17
CA GLN A 213 -5.93 -1.90 7.85
C GLN A 213 -4.59 -2.34 7.22
N SER A 214 -3.57 -1.49 7.29
CA SER A 214 -2.23 -1.83 6.79
C SER A 214 -1.58 -2.94 7.62
N LEU A 215 -1.71 -2.89 8.95
CA LEU A 215 -1.23 -3.94 9.84
C LEU A 215 -1.87 -5.29 9.50
N LEU A 216 -3.19 -5.33 9.35
CA LEU A 216 -3.93 -6.54 8.97
C LEU A 216 -3.44 -7.08 7.62
N PHE A 217 -3.28 -6.20 6.61
CA PHE A 217 -2.80 -6.59 5.29
C PHE A 217 -1.39 -7.20 5.33
N TYR A 218 -0.42 -6.49 5.91
CA TYR A 218 0.98 -6.96 5.92
C TYR A 218 1.18 -8.19 6.79
N THR A 219 0.47 -8.29 7.92
CA THR A 219 0.52 -9.46 8.80
C THR A 219 -0.09 -10.68 8.11
N SER A 220 -1.26 -10.53 7.48
CA SER A 220 -1.91 -11.61 6.73
C SER A 220 -1.06 -12.06 5.55
N MET A 221 -0.54 -11.12 4.75
CA MET A 221 0.32 -11.44 3.61
C MET A 221 1.57 -12.23 4.01
N THR A 222 2.13 -11.93 5.21
CA THR A 222 3.34 -12.58 5.71
C THR A 222 3.06 -13.97 6.28
N TRP A 223 2.02 -14.13 7.09
CA TRP A 223 1.86 -15.30 7.95
C TRP A 223 0.78 -16.29 7.51
N LEU A 224 -0.23 -15.89 6.72
CA LEU A 224 -1.27 -16.83 6.28
C LEU A 224 -0.70 -18.04 5.53
N PRO A 225 0.29 -17.91 4.61
CA PRO A 225 0.88 -19.08 3.96
C PRO A 225 1.56 -20.02 4.96
N THR A 226 2.32 -19.46 5.91
CA THR A 226 3.02 -20.24 6.95
C THR A 226 2.03 -20.96 7.88
N MET A 227 0.95 -20.29 8.26
CA MET A 227 -0.12 -20.91 9.06
C MET A 227 -0.79 -22.06 8.31
N ALA A 228 -1.05 -21.92 7.01
CA ALA A 228 -1.61 -22.98 6.18
C ALA A 228 -0.67 -24.18 6.11
N VAL A 229 0.63 -23.95 5.90
CA VAL A 229 1.63 -25.04 5.89
C VAL A 229 1.71 -25.73 7.25
N SER A 230 1.70 -24.98 8.35
CA SER A 230 1.71 -25.54 9.71
C SER A 230 0.45 -26.37 10.04
N ALA A 231 -0.65 -26.14 9.31
CA ALA A 231 -1.88 -26.92 9.41
C ALA A 231 -1.93 -28.13 8.46
N GLY A 232 -0.85 -28.41 7.71
CA GLY A 232 -0.72 -29.57 6.84
C GLY A 232 -1.06 -29.31 5.36
N ILE A 233 -1.23 -28.07 4.94
CA ILE A 233 -1.35 -27.69 3.53
C ILE A 233 0.02 -27.75 2.86
N SER A 234 0.08 -28.21 1.61
CA SER A 234 1.34 -28.28 0.87
C SER A 234 1.92 -26.90 0.59
N ASN A 235 3.25 -26.77 0.46
CA ASN A 235 3.90 -25.51 0.12
C ASN A 235 3.39 -24.93 -1.22
N SER A 236 3.09 -25.77 -2.21
CA SER A 236 2.54 -25.34 -3.50
C SER A 236 1.13 -24.76 -3.36
N ASP A 237 0.28 -25.38 -2.55
CA ASP A 237 -1.07 -24.92 -2.29
C ASP A 237 -1.06 -23.62 -1.45
N ALA A 238 -0.17 -23.52 -0.47
CA ALA A 238 0.01 -22.29 0.31
C ALA A 238 0.47 -21.13 -0.58
N ALA A 239 1.37 -21.36 -1.53
CA ALA A 239 1.77 -20.35 -2.51
C ALA A 239 0.61 -19.95 -3.44
N LEU A 240 -0.23 -20.90 -3.86
CA LEU A 240 -1.43 -20.63 -4.63
C LEU A 240 -2.43 -19.77 -3.83
N LEU A 241 -2.66 -20.11 -2.57
CA LEU A 241 -3.52 -19.32 -1.66
C LEU A 241 -3.01 -17.88 -1.49
N ALA A 242 -1.70 -17.68 -1.33
CA ALA A 242 -1.09 -16.35 -1.26
C ALA A 242 -1.28 -15.54 -2.57
N SER A 243 -1.20 -16.22 -3.71
CA SER A 243 -1.47 -15.62 -5.03
C SER A 243 -2.94 -15.19 -5.15
N ILE A 244 -3.87 -16.04 -4.74
CA ILE A 244 -5.31 -15.73 -4.73
C ILE A 244 -5.61 -14.55 -3.80
N PHE A 245 -5.01 -14.52 -2.60
CA PHE A 245 -5.11 -13.39 -1.66
C PHE A 245 -4.70 -12.06 -2.31
N SER A 246 -3.65 -12.07 -3.12
CA SER A 246 -3.20 -10.87 -3.82
C SER A 246 -4.12 -10.49 -4.99
N LEU A 247 -4.59 -11.48 -5.76
CA LEU A 247 -5.45 -11.25 -6.93
C LEU A 247 -6.84 -10.71 -6.58
N ILE A 248 -7.37 -11.05 -5.39
CA ILE A 248 -8.66 -10.53 -4.94
C ILE A 248 -8.70 -8.99 -4.81
N SER A 249 -7.53 -8.35 -4.73
CA SER A 249 -7.43 -6.89 -4.71
C SER A 249 -7.95 -6.24 -6.00
N ILE A 250 -7.87 -6.93 -7.13
CA ILE A 250 -8.23 -6.36 -8.45
C ILE A 250 -9.71 -5.95 -8.52
N PRO A 251 -10.69 -6.85 -8.30
CA PRO A 251 -12.11 -6.46 -8.38
C PRO A 251 -12.48 -5.38 -7.36
N PHE A 252 -11.91 -5.40 -6.15
CA PHE A 252 -12.21 -4.39 -5.14
C PHE A 252 -11.58 -3.04 -5.45
N SER A 253 -10.35 -2.99 -5.99
CA SER A 253 -9.74 -1.74 -6.43
C SER A 253 -10.51 -1.09 -7.59
N MET A 254 -11.13 -1.89 -8.44
CA MET A 254 -11.96 -1.40 -9.55
C MET A 254 -13.33 -0.88 -9.09
N THR A 255 -13.93 -1.46 -8.09
CA THR A 255 -15.34 -1.21 -7.72
C THR A 255 -15.49 -0.28 -6.52
N VAL A 256 -14.71 -0.45 -5.45
CA VAL A 256 -14.91 0.26 -4.18
C VAL A 256 -14.81 1.78 -4.30
N PRO A 257 -13.82 2.39 -5.01
CA PRO A 257 -13.78 3.84 -5.16
C PRO A 257 -15.03 4.42 -5.80
N SER A 258 -15.54 3.75 -6.82
CA SER A 258 -16.78 4.16 -7.52
C SER A 258 -18.01 3.99 -6.64
N LEU A 259 -18.14 2.87 -5.96
CA LEU A 259 -19.24 2.60 -5.03
C LEU A 259 -19.24 3.59 -3.85
N THR A 260 -18.07 3.94 -3.33
CA THR A 260 -17.95 4.92 -2.24
C THR A 260 -18.58 6.28 -2.58
N THR A 261 -18.47 6.71 -3.84
CA THR A 261 -18.99 8.01 -4.28
C THR A 261 -20.43 7.96 -4.81
N ARG A 262 -20.91 6.79 -5.22
CA ARG A 262 -22.25 6.64 -5.84
C ARG A 262 -23.32 6.15 -4.89
N LEU A 263 -22.96 5.36 -3.89
CA LEU A 263 -23.92 4.82 -2.95
C LEU A 263 -24.39 5.90 -1.96
N SER A 264 -25.66 5.81 -1.56
CA SER A 264 -26.17 6.57 -0.41
C SER A 264 -25.46 6.13 0.86
N ASP A 265 -25.46 6.98 1.88
CA ASP A 265 -24.79 6.71 3.17
C ASP A 265 -25.24 5.38 3.78
N ALA A 266 -26.53 5.06 3.72
CA ALA A 266 -27.05 3.80 4.24
C ALA A 266 -26.49 2.59 3.49
N HIS A 267 -26.53 2.59 2.15
CA HIS A 267 -26.01 1.48 1.34
C HIS A 267 -24.48 1.36 1.43
N ARG A 268 -23.76 2.49 1.52
CA ARG A 268 -22.31 2.49 1.73
C ARG A 268 -21.94 1.84 3.07
N ARG A 269 -22.66 2.16 4.15
CA ARG A 269 -22.46 1.53 5.46
C ARG A 269 -22.75 0.05 5.45
N ILE A 270 -23.77 -0.40 4.74
CA ILE A 270 -24.05 -1.83 4.56
C ILE A 270 -22.88 -2.51 3.84
N MET A 271 -22.39 -1.93 2.74
CA MET A 271 -21.22 -2.44 2.02
C MET A 271 -20.01 -2.57 2.94
N LEU A 272 -19.69 -1.52 3.71
CA LEU A 272 -18.56 -1.51 4.64
C LEU A 272 -18.74 -2.55 5.77
N ALA A 273 -19.97 -2.72 6.27
CA ALA A 273 -20.28 -3.75 7.28
C ALA A 273 -20.05 -5.17 6.74
N ILE A 274 -20.50 -5.45 5.51
CA ILE A 274 -20.29 -6.77 4.87
C ILE A 274 -18.79 -7.04 4.70
N ILE A 275 -18.03 -6.05 4.24
CA ILE A 275 -16.57 -6.15 4.05
C ILE A 275 -15.88 -6.41 5.39
N SER A 276 -16.19 -5.65 6.43
CA SER A 276 -15.60 -5.83 7.76
C SER A 276 -15.98 -7.19 8.36
N PHE A 277 -17.23 -7.59 8.25
CA PHE A 277 -17.68 -8.88 8.74
C PHE A 277 -17.01 -10.05 8.03
N SER A 278 -16.73 -9.92 6.73
CA SER A 278 -15.95 -10.93 5.99
C SER A 278 -14.54 -11.09 6.59
N GLY A 279 -13.84 -9.99 6.90
CA GLY A 279 -12.53 -10.02 7.56
C GLY A 279 -12.57 -10.74 8.90
N MET A 280 -13.50 -10.32 9.77
CA MET A 280 -13.70 -10.95 11.09
C MET A 280 -13.96 -12.45 10.98
N THR A 281 -14.84 -12.85 10.06
CA THR A 281 -15.16 -14.29 9.85
C THR A 281 -13.93 -15.05 9.35
N GLY A 282 -13.20 -14.51 8.38
CA GLY A 282 -11.98 -15.14 7.86
C GLY A 282 -10.89 -15.28 8.93
N ILE A 283 -10.69 -14.26 9.77
CA ILE A 283 -9.73 -14.33 10.88
C ILE A 283 -10.20 -15.34 11.93
N ALA A 284 -11.51 -15.38 12.26
CA ALA A 284 -12.06 -16.34 13.21
C ALA A 284 -11.87 -17.80 12.75
N MET A 285 -11.92 -18.06 11.45
CA MET A 285 -11.62 -19.40 10.90
C MET A 285 -10.20 -19.84 11.25
N LEU A 286 -9.22 -18.95 11.38
CA LEU A 286 -7.84 -19.29 11.72
C LEU A 286 -7.69 -19.88 13.14
N LEU A 287 -8.71 -19.74 14.01
CA LEU A 287 -8.74 -20.37 15.34
C LEU A 287 -8.92 -21.90 15.27
N TYR A 288 -9.45 -22.41 14.16
CA TYR A 288 -9.73 -23.83 13.96
C TYR A 288 -9.04 -24.34 12.68
N PRO A 289 -7.70 -24.36 12.63
CA PRO A 289 -6.98 -24.74 11.44
C PRO A 289 -7.22 -26.20 11.07
N THR A 290 -7.41 -26.47 9.79
CA THR A 290 -7.62 -27.82 9.24
C THR A 290 -6.63 -28.07 8.10
N ASN A 291 -6.45 -29.31 7.70
CA ASN A 291 -5.67 -29.69 6.51
C ASN A 291 -6.48 -29.60 5.18
N ASN A 292 -7.65 -28.98 5.20
CA ASN A 292 -8.52 -28.86 4.04
C ASN A 292 -8.20 -27.59 3.24
N PHE A 293 -7.77 -27.75 1.99
CA PHE A 293 -7.47 -26.65 1.08
C PHE A 293 -8.65 -25.65 0.89
N LEU A 294 -9.88 -26.17 0.72
CA LEU A 294 -11.05 -25.32 0.52
C LEU A 294 -11.33 -24.44 1.74
N TYR A 295 -11.10 -24.93 2.94
CA TYR A 295 -11.22 -24.13 4.17
C TYR A 295 -10.25 -22.95 4.15
N TRP A 296 -8.99 -23.18 3.82
CA TRP A 296 -7.99 -22.13 3.71
C TRP A 296 -8.27 -21.18 2.55
N LEU A 297 -8.78 -21.69 1.42
CA LEU A 297 -9.22 -20.85 0.31
C LEU A 297 -10.30 -19.87 0.75
N VAL A 298 -11.32 -20.33 1.46
CA VAL A 298 -12.40 -19.47 1.99
C VAL A 298 -11.84 -18.45 2.97
N ALA A 299 -10.97 -18.85 3.90
CA ALA A 299 -10.34 -17.92 4.84
C ALA A 299 -9.53 -16.82 4.11
N HIS A 300 -8.70 -17.20 3.12
CA HIS A 300 -7.92 -16.24 2.32
C HIS A 300 -8.82 -15.28 1.52
N LEU A 301 -9.92 -15.77 0.94
CA LEU A 301 -10.89 -14.96 0.23
C LEU A 301 -11.58 -13.96 1.16
N LEU A 302 -11.99 -14.37 2.34
CA LEU A 302 -12.69 -13.51 3.31
C LEU A 302 -11.75 -12.42 3.88
N ILE A 303 -10.55 -12.79 4.33
CA ILE A 303 -9.55 -11.84 4.83
C ILE A 303 -9.07 -10.93 3.70
N GLY A 304 -8.80 -11.52 2.52
CA GLY A 304 -8.37 -10.78 1.34
C GLY A 304 -9.40 -9.75 0.88
N THR A 305 -10.69 -10.05 0.98
CA THR A 305 -11.79 -9.10 0.71
C THR A 305 -11.69 -7.87 1.60
N ALA A 306 -11.57 -8.05 2.92
CA ALA A 306 -11.45 -6.94 3.86
C ALA A 306 -10.18 -6.10 3.58
N CYS A 307 -9.03 -6.75 3.48
CA CYS A 307 -7.76 -6.07 3.22
C CYS A 307 -7.78 -5.29 1.89
N SER A 308 -8.35 -5.89 0.84
CA SER A 308 -8.30 -5.33 -0.52
C SER A 308 -9.36 -4.26 -0.77
N ALA A 309 -10.51 -4.31 -0.10
CA ALA A 309 -11.59 -3.33 -0.28
C ALA A 309 -11.38 -2.08 0.58
N LEU A 310 -10.85 -2.21 1.80
CA LEU A 310 -10.73 -1.10 2.74
C LEU A 310 -9.59 -0.13 2.37
N PHE A 311 -8.54 -0.59 1.69
CA PHE A 311 -7.47 0.29 1.24
C PHE A 311 -7.93 1.30 0.15
N PRO A 312 -8.59 0.89 -0.96
CA PRO A 312 -9.14 1.84 -1.92
C PRO A 312 -10.16 2.81 -1.29
N TYR A 313 -10.98 2.33 -0.35
CA TYR A 313 -11.89 3.18 0.40
C TYR A 313 -11.12 4.28 1.16
N LEU A 314 -10.07 3.92 1.91
CA LEU A 314 -9.22 4.88 2.63
C LEU A 314 -8.62 5.94 1.68
N MET A 315 -8.11 5.52 0.52
CA MET A 315 -7.51 6.43 -0.46
C MET A 315 -8.51 7.46 -1.00
N VAL A 316 -9.74 7.04 -1.24
CA VAL A 316 -10.84 7.95 -1.65
C VAL A 316 -11.21 8.89 -0.50
N CYS A 317 -11.28 8.39 0.74
CA CYS A 317 -11.61 9.20 1.91
C CYS A 317 -10.65 10.36 2.12
N PHE A 318 -9.35 10.22 1.86
CA PHE A 318 -8.41 11.34 1.96
C PHE A 318 -8.85 12.54 1.13
N SER A 319 -9.32 12.33 -0.08
CA SER A 319 -9.77 13.41 -0.96
C SER A 319 -11.21 13.88 -0.67
N LEU A 320 -12.12 12.96 -0.30
CA LEU A 320 -13.53 13.31 -0.07
C LEU A 320 -13.77 13.98 1.28
N LYS A 321 -12.98 13.63 2.29
CA LYS A 321 -13.14 14.13 3.68
C LYS A 321 -12.32 15.40 3.97
N THR A 322 -11.71 16.00 2.96
CA THR A 322 -10.95 17.25 3.07
C THR A 322 -11.47 18.30 2.12
N SER A 323 -11.24 19.59 2.45
CA SER A 323 -11.77 20.72 1.70
C SER A 323 -10.79 21.30 0.67
N SER A 324 -9.52 20.88 0.71
CA SER A 324 -8.49 21.36 -0.24
C SER A 324 -7.37 20.33 -0.42
N PRO A 325 -6.60 20.43 -1.54
CA PRO A 325 -5.44 19.55 -1.77
C PRO A 325 -4.40 19.59 -0.65
N GLU A 326 -4.19 20.75 -0.02
CA GLU A 326 -3.27 20.94 1.10
C GLU A 326 -3.71 20.11 2.32
N LYS A 327 -5.00 20.21 2.66
CA LYS A 327 -5.59 19.44 3.75
C LYS A 327 -5.59 17.95 3.45
N THR A 328 -5.79 17.56 2.17
CA THR A 328 -5.66 16.16 1.73
C THR A 328 -4.23 15.64 1.93
N ALA A 329 -3.22 16.39 1.51
CA ALA A 329 -1.82 16.02 1.71
C ALA A 329 -1.46 15.93 3.21
N GLN A 330 -1.98 16.83 4.02
CA GLN A 330 -1.75 16.85 5.46
C GLN A 330 -2.41 15.66 6.16
N LEU A 331 -3.69 15.38 5.86
CA LEU A 331 -4.42 14.25 6.43
C LEU A 331 -3.81 12.91 6.00
N SER A 332 -3.53 12.76 4.71
CA SER A 332 -2.90 11.57 4.13
C SER A 332 -1.50 11.35 4.75
N GLY A 333 -0.69 12.41 4.87
CA GLY A 333 0.63 12.33 5.49
C GLY A 333 0.58 11.88 6.95
N LEU A 334 -0.32 12.46 7.75
CA LEU A 334 -0.51 12.08 9.16
C LEU A 334 -1.01 10.64 9.28
N ALA A 335 -2.04 10.27 8.52
CA ALA A 335 -2.64 8.95 8.57
C ALA A 335 -1.65 7.87 8.13
N GLN A 336 -0.88 8.11 7.06
CA GLN A 336 0.09 7.14 6.58
C GLN A 336 1.33 7.05 7.48
N THR A 337 1.83 8.18 8.03
CA THR A 337 2.93 8.15 9.02
C THR A 337 2.54 7.32 10.25
N GLY A 338 1.44 7.69 10.91
CA GLY A 338 0.95 6.95 12.07
C GLY A 338 0.56 5.52 11.73
N GLY A 339 -0.05 5.33 10.56
CA GLY A 339 -0.48 4.05 10.07
C GLY A 339 0.67 3.08 9.80
N TYR A 340 1.72 3.49 9.11
CA TYR A 340 2.86 2.62 8.83
C TYR A 340 3.71 2.33 10.06
N ILE A 341 3.75 3.22 11.05
CA ILE A 341 4.36 2.92 12.35
C ILE A 341 3.60 1.75 12.98
N LEU A 342 2.26 1.80 13.06
CA LEU A 342 1.46 0.71 13.59
C LEU A 342 1.64 -0.58 12.76
N ALA A 343 1.60 -0.47 11.45
CA ALA A 343 1.73 -1.62 10.54
C ALA A 343 3.07 -2.33 10.64
N ALA A 344 4.15 -1.61 10.92
CA ALA A 344 5.49 -2.18 11.03
C ALA A 344 5.63 -3.18 12.19
N PHE A 345 4.83 -3.01 13.25
CA PHE A 345 4.85 -3.93 14.39
C PHE A 345 4.08 -5.23 14.12
N GLY A 346 3.07 -5.21 13.22
CA GLY A 346 2.19 -6.35 13.02
C GLY A 346 2.91 -7.67 12.73
N PRO A 347 3.64 -7.79 11.61
CA PRO A 347 4.32 -9.05 11.25
C PRO A 347 5.32 -9.51 12.29
N ALA A 348 6.10 -8.59 12.90
CA ALA A 348 7.10 -8.91 13.90
C ALA A 348 6.47 -9.45 15.20
N LEU A 349 5.46 -8.76 15.74
CA LEU A 349 4.78 -9.18 16.96
C LEU A 349 4.01 -10.50 16.76
N PHE A 350 3.48 -10.72 15.57
CA PHE A 350 2.77 -11.94 15.24
C PHE A 350 3.72 -13.15 15.24
N GLY A 351 4.89 -13.01 14.60
CA GLY A 351 5.94 -14.04 14.62
C GLY A 351 6.49 -14.29 16.03
N TYR A 352 6.78 -13.22 16.78
CA TYR A 352 7.24 -13.33 18.17
C TYR A 352 6.20 -14.01 19.06
N SER A 353 4.91 -13.72 18.86
CA SER A 353 3.83 -14.40 19.59
C SER A 353 3.85 -15.91 19.33
N PHE A 354 4.10 -16.34 18.08
CA PHE A 354 4.21 -17.76 17.77
C PHE A 354 5.44 -18.40 18.43
N GLU A 355 6.58 -17.73 18.44
CA GLU A 355 7.80 -18.23 19.10
C GLU A 355 7.56 -18.42 20.61
N LEU A 356 6.86 -17.49 21.26
CA LEU A 356 6.60 -17.52 22.70
C LEU A 356 5.58 -18.57 23.09
N PHE A 357 4.47 -18.67 22.36
CA PHE A 357 3.33 -19.53 22.74
C PHE A 357 3.30 -20.87 21.99
N GLN A 358 4.16 -21.07 20.98
CA GLN A 358 4.14 -22.23 20.08
C GLN A 358 2.76 -22.51 19.49
N SER A 359 1.96 -21.44 19.35
CA SER A 359 0.57 -21.46 18.87
C SER A 359 0.22 -20.15 18.18
N TRP A 360 -0.55 -20.23 17.10
CA TRP A 360 -1.08 -19.06 16.41
C TRP A 360 -2.30 -18.42 17.13
N ILE A 361 -2.95 -19.14 18.04
CA ILE A 361 -4.21 -18.71 18.68
C ILE A 361 -4.10 -17.34 19.36
N PRO A 362 -3.08 -17.02 20.19
CA PRO A 362 -2.99 -15.71 20.82
C PRO A 362 -2.87 -14.57 19.80
N ALA A 363 -2.08 -14.77 18.75
CA ALA A 363 -1.90 -13.79 17.69
C ALA A 363 -3.19 -13.61 16.87
N VAL A 364 -3.92 -14.67 16.56
CA VAL A 364 -5.21 -14.61 15.87
C VAL A 364 -6.26 -13.89 16.69
N LEU A 365 -6.33 -14.12 18.00
CA LEU A 365 -7.22 -13.37 18.90
C LEU A 365 -6.87 -11.88 18.92
N ALA A 366 -5.58 -11.54 18.94
CA ALA A 366 -5.14 -10.15 18.81
C ALA A 366 -5.56 -9.54 17.47
N LEU A 367 -5.45 -10.27 16.35
CA LEU A 367 -5.94 -9.79 15.03
C LEU A 367 -7.45 -9.57 15.02
N LEU A 368 -8.24 -10.42 15.66
CA LEU A 368 -9.69 -10.21 15.79
C LEU A 368 -10.00 -8.92 16.55
N ALA A 369 -9.32 -8.69 17.68
CA ALA A 369 -9.48 -7.45 18.44
C ALA A 369 -9.07 -6.22 17.60
N ILE A 370 -7.99 -6.31 16.85
CA ILE A 370 -7.51 -5.26 15.93
C ILE A 370 -8.56 -5.00 14.84
N ASP A 371 -9.13 -6.03 14.22
CA ASP A 371 -10.15 -5.88 13.17
C ASP A 371 -11.45 -5.24 13.71
N ILE A 372 -11.85 -5.55 14.94
CA ILE A 372 -12.98 -4.88 15.61
C ILE A 372 -12.67 -3.38 15.80
N ILE A 373 -11.50 -3.03 16.33
CA ILE A 373 -11.10 -1.63 16.54
C ILE A 373 -11.02 -0.90 15.20
N MET A 374 -10.46 -1.53 14.17
CA MET A 374 -10.40 -1.02 12.81
C MET A 374 -11.80 -0.74 12.27
N THR A 375 -12.74 -1.66 12.45
CA THR A 375 -14.13 -1.51 12.01
C THR A 375 -14.84 -0.35 12.72
N VAL A 376 -14.67 -0.19 14.03
CA VAL A 376 -15.21 0.96 14.76
C VAL A 376 -14.66 2.26 14.19
N SER A 377 -13.32 2.33 13.98
CA SER A 377 -12.67 3.52 13.43
C SER A 377 -13.11 3.80 11.98
N LEU A 378 -13.31 2.76 11.16
CA LEU A 378 -13.86 2.86 9.80
C LEU A 378 -15.24 3.55 9.81
N PHE A 379 -16.16 3.13 10.69
CA PHE A 379 -17.49 3.74 10.78
C PHE A 379 -17.46 5.16 11.35
N MET A 380 -16.51 5.50 12.20
CA MET A 380 -16.28 6.90 12.62
C MET A 380 -15.85 7.76 11.42
N VAL A 381 -14.90 7.29 10.62
CA VAL A 381 -14.47 7.97 9.38
C VAL A 381 -15.62 8.12 8.39
N ASP A 382 -16.44 7.06 8.20
CA ASP A 382 -17.57 7.13 7.25
C ASP A 382 -18.60 8.19 7.66
N ARG A 383 -18.91 8.30 8.96
CA ARG A 383 -19.90 9.25 9.49
C ARG A 383 -19.44 10.70 9.44
N ALA A 384 -18.15 10.97 9.51
CA ALA A 384 -17.62 12.32 9.41
C ALA A 384 -17.93 12.93 8.03
N GLU A 385 -18.49 14.14 7.96
CA GLU A 385 -18.70 14.84 6.68
C GLU A 385 -17.38 15.37 6.14
N LYS A 386 -16.64 16.08 6.98
CA LYS A 386 -15.29 16.55 6.73
C LYS A 386 -14.42 16.28 7.95
N ILE A 387 -13.18 15.89 7.70
CA ILE A 387 -12.16 15.63 8.75
C ILE A 387 -11.23 16.83 8.86
N LEU A 388 -10.92 17.46 7.70
CA LEU A 388 -10.13 18.71 7.60
C LEU A 388 -10.68 19.68 6.55
#